data_a17cff93bee1a38568ed82eea16178b4
#
_entry.id   a17cff93bee1a38568ed82eea16178b4
#
_cell.length_a   1.000
_cell.length_b   1.000
_cell.length_c   1.000
_cell.angle_alpha   90.00
_cell.angle_beta   90.00
_cell.angle_gamma   90.00
#
_symmetry.space_group_name_H-M   'P 1'
#
loop_
_entity.id
_entity.type
_entity.pdbx_description
1 polymer ?
#
loop_
_entity_poly.entity_id
_entity_poly.type
_entity_poly.pdbx_seq_one_letter_code
_entity_poly.pdbx_strand_id
1 'polypeptide(L)'
;MSRQIVKAYYLATAGTCLAAKLAMEHGGGINLSGGFHHAFADRAEGFCYLNDVAIAARQLQRDDGVGKVVIVDCDVHQGNGTANIFLHDSSVFTFSMHQRDNYPMIKEKSDLDIELRNGVGDDEYCETLSGALERISAEFEADFVFYLAGVDPYEHDQLGGLGLSIDGMRRRDRVVLEWCRANKTPVAVVLAGGYAVNTDDTVQMHCNTYRELESVIGR
;
A
#
# COMPACT_ATOMS: atom_id res chain seq x y z
N MET A 1 20.39 16.63 2.94
CA MET A 1 19.90 15.44 3.67
C MET A 1 21.00 14.91 4.59
N SER A 2 20.67 14.54 5.85
CA SER A 2 21.70 13.97 6.75
C SER A 2 22.00 12.52 6.42
N ARG A 3 23.23 12.03 6.73
CA ARG A 3 23.60 10.61 6.55
C ARG A 3 22.67 9.66 7.32
N GLN A 4 22.13 10.09 8.44
CA GLN A 4 21.19 9.30 9.26
C GLN A 4 19.86 9.09 8.56
N ILE A 5 19.31 10.12 7.92
CA ILE A 5 18.07 10.00 7.13
C ILE A 5 18.27 9.03 5.96
N VAL A 6 19.36 9.19 5.22
CA VAL A 6 19.70 8.26 4.12
C VAL A 6 19.75 6.82 4.61
N LYS A 7 20.46 6.58 5.72
CA LYS A 7 20.57 5.24 6.32
C LYS A 7 19.19 4.68 6.73
N ALA A 8 18.30 5.51 7.31
CA ALA A 8 16.96 5.10 7.70
C ALA A 8 16.14 4.62 6.49
N TYR A 9 16.16 5.37 5.38
CA TYR A 9 15.45 4.96 4.15
C TYR A 9 16.03 3.69 3.54
N TYR A 10 17.36 3.50 3.54
CA TYR A 10 17.97 2.24 3.09
C TYR A 10 17.52 1.05 3.96
N LEU A 11 17.47 1.22 5.28
CA LEU A 11 17.02 0.16 6.19
C LEU A 11 15.55 -0.16 6.01
N ALA A 12 14.70 0.87 5.85
CA ALA A 12 13.27 0.68 5.59
C ALA A 12 13.04 -0.03 4.25
N THR A 13 13.74 0.38 3.18
CA THR A 13 13.68 -0.28 1.87
C THR A 13 14.14 -1.75 1.95
N ALA A 14 15.24 -2.01 2.66
CA ALA A 14 15.71 -3.38 2.88
C ALA A 14 14.67 -4.22 3.66
N GLY A 15 13.95 -3.59 4.61
CA GLY A 15 12.83 -4.22 5.33
C GLY A 15 11.70 -4.63 4.39
N THR A 16 11.32 -3.78 3.43
CA THR A 16 10.29 -4.10 2.42
C THR A 16 10.75 -5.24 1.51
N CYS A 17 12.01 -5.23 1.06
CA CYS A 17 12.58 -6.34 0.29
C CYS A 17 12.58 -7.66 1.09
N LEU A 18 12.91 -7.62 2.38
CA LEU A 18 12.86 -8.80 3.25
C LEU A 18 11.43 -9.29 3.48
N ALA A 19 10.48 -8.38 3.74
CA ALA A 19 9.06 -8.73 3.89
C ALA A 19 8.52 -9.41 2.63
N ALA A 20 8.91 -8.92 1.45
CA ALA A 20 8.53 -9.53 0.17
C ALA A 20 9.09 -10.96 0.01
N LYS A 21 10.35 -11.20 0.36
CA LYS A 21 10.94 -12.55 0.36
C LYS A 21 10.25 -13.50 1.34
N LEU A 22 9.98 -13.03 2.55
CA LEU A 22 9.24 -13.82 3.54
C LEU A 22 7.81 -14.13 3.06
N ALA A 23 7.16 -13.19 2.36
CA ALA A 23 5.86 -13.43 1.77
C ALA A 23 5.88 -14.53 0.70
N MET A 24 6.92 -14.60 -0.13
CA MET A 24 7.11 -15.71 -1.09
C MET A 24 7.24 -17.06 -0.39
N GLU A 25 7.86 -17.12 0.78
CA GLU A 25 8.08 -18.37 1.53
C GLU A 25 6.87 -18.78 2.37
N HIS A 26 6.13 -17.80 2.94
CA HIS A 26 5.10 -18.03 3.95
C HIS A 26 3.70 -17.57 3.55
N GLY A 27 3.54 -16.98 2.35
CA GLY A 27 2.28 -16.42 1.87
C GLY A 27 2.05 -14.97 2.30
N GLY A 28 2.65 -14.51 3.39
CA GLY A 28 2.54 -13.15 3.89
C GLY A 28 3.80 -12.65 4.57
N GLY A 29 4.07 -11.35 4.46
CA GLY A 29 5.15 -10.66 5.15
C GLY A 29 4.78 -9.21 5.43
N ILE A 30 5.32 -8.62 6.48
CA ILE A 30 5.07 -7.21 6.84
C ILE A 30 6.37 -6.51 7.20
N ASN A 31 6.56 -5.30 6.65
CA ASN A 31 7.55 -4.35 7.11
C ASN A 31 6.87 -3.31 8.01
N LEU A 32 7.31 -3.15 9.26
CA LEU A 32 6.79 -2.13 10.18
C LEU A 32 7.31 -0.71 9.83
N SER A 33 7.45 -0.45 8.55
CA SER A 33 7.88 0.79 7.91
C SER A 33 7.55 0.69 6.42
N GLY A 34 8.10 1.58 5.58
CA GLY A 34 7.95 1.51 4.13
C GLY A 34 6.66 2.14 3.62
N GLY A 35 6.38 1.93 2.33
CA GLY A 35 5.26 2.57 1.65
C GLY A 35 5.58 3.98 1.16
N PHE A 36 6.82 4.23 0.74
CA PHE A 36 7.28 5.56 0.30
C PHE A 36 6.87 5.84 -1.16
N HIS A 37 5.57 5.82 -1.40
CA HIS A 37 4.91 5.79 -2.70
C HIS A 37 5.01 7.09 -3.51
N HIS A 38 5.39 8.21 -2.85
CA HIS A 38 5.58 9.49 -3.55
C HIS A 38 6.97 9.66 -4.16
N ALA A 39 7.95 8.81 -3.84
CA ALA A 39 9.26 8.89 -4.46
C ALA A 39 9.19 8.42 -5.93
N PHE A 40 9.65 9.28 -6.83
CA PHE A 40 9.82 8.99 -8.26
C PHE A 40 11.17 8.32 -8.52
N ALA A 41 11.42 7.90 -9.76
CA ALA A 41 12.70 7.33 -10.15
C ALA A 41 13.86 8.35 -10.08
N ASP A 42 13.56 9.63 -10.26
CA ASP A 42 14.54 10.72 -10.42
C ASP A 42 14.45 11.80 -9.33
N ARG A 43 13.41 11.80 -8.49
CA ARG A 43 13.21 12.80 -7.44
C ARG A 43 12.48 12.28 -6.22
N ALA A 44 12.77 12.91 -5.09
CA ALA A 44 12.04 12.72 -3.83
C ALA A 44 10.82 13.66 -3.78
N GLU A 45 9.70 13.17 -3.24
CA GLU A 45 8.46 13.94 -3.07
C GLU A 45 7.68 13.42 -1.86
N GLY A 46 6.76 14.18 -1.31
CA GLY A 46 5.79 13.71 -0.30
C GLY A 46 6.40 12.97 0.88
N PHE A 47 7.47 13.49 1.49
CA PHE A 47 8.26 12.84 2.56
C PHE A 47 8.99 11.55 2.13
N CYS A 48 8.94 11.15 0.87
CA CYS A 48 9.50 9.90 0.35
C CYS A 48 10.81 10.17 -0.41
N TYR A 49 11.88 9.43 -0.08
CA TYR A 49 13.18 9.58 -0.75
C TYR A 49 13.55 8.38 -1.62
N LEU A 50 13.10 7.19 -1.28
CA LEU A 50 13.27 5.97 -2.07
C LEU A 50 11.90 5.30 -2.17
N ASN A 51 11.48 4.89 -3.35
CA ASN A 51 10.27 4.09 -3.51
C ASN A 51 10.60 2.63 -3.21
N ASP A 52 10.45 2.27 -1.95
CA ASP A 52 10.82 0.95 -1.43
C ASP A 52 9.99 -0.18 -2.06
N VAL A 53 8.72 0.07 -2.35
CA VAL A 53 7.83 -0.91 -3.00
C VAL A 53 8.26 -1.15 -4.45
N ALA A 54 8.58 -0.09 -5.20
CA ALA A 54 9.09 -0.23 -6.56
C ALA A 54 10.44 -0.97 -6.60
N ILE A 55 11.34 -0.68 -5.64
CA ILE A 55 12.62 -1.37 -5.52
C ILE A 55 12.40 -2.85 -5.20
N ALA A 56 11.52 -3.18 -4.25
CA ALA A 56 11.22 -4.55 -3.86
C ALA A 56 10.55 -5.34 -5.00
N ALA A 57 9.62 -4.73 -5.75
CA ALA A 57 9.00 -5.34 -6.93
C ALA A 57 10.06 -5.70 -7.98
N ARG A 58 10.95 -4.78 -8.31
CA ARG A 58 12.06 -5.04 -9.25
C ARG A 58 13.02 -6.11 -8.75
N GLN A 59 13.27 -6.16 -7.44
CA GLN A 59 14.10 -7.21 -6.88
C GLN A 59 13.45 -8.58 -7.03
N LEU A 60 12.17 -8.74 -6.68
CA LEU A 60 11.45 -10.02 -6.86
C LEU A 60 11.44 -10.46 -8.32
N GLN A 61 11.18 -9.53 -9.25
CA GLN A 61 11.20 -9.85 -10.68
C GLN A 61 12.57 -10.33 -11.16
N ARG A 62 13.64 -9.69 -10.71
CA ARG A 62 15.01 -10.03 -11.11
C ARG A 62 15.53 -11.30 -10.48
N ASP A 63 15.31 -11.50 -9.18
CA ASP A 63 16.01 -12.48 -8.36
C ASP A 63 15.16 -13.73 -8.06
N ASP A 64 13.83 -13.60 -7.99
CA ASP A 64 12.92 -14.62 -7.46
C ASP A 64 11.91 -15.12 -8.52
N GLY A 65 12.02 -14.67 -9.77
CA GLY A 65 11.22 -15.15 -10.91
C GLY A 65 9.76 -14.70 -10.92
N VAL A 66 9.40 -13.70 -10.12
CA VAL A 66 8.07 -13.09 -10.13
C VAL A 66 7.84 -12.37 -11.46
N GLY A 67 6.83 -12.76 -12.21
CA GLY A 67 6.52 -12.15 -13.52
C GLY A 67 5.64 -10.93 -13.39
N LYS A 68 4.55 -11.05 -12.63
CA LYS A 68 3.48 -10.04 -12.54
C LYS A 68 3.23 -9.60 -11.09
N VAL A 69 3.24 -8.30 -10.85
CA VAL A 69 3.06 -7.71 -9.52
C VAL A 69 1.85 -6.78 -9.53
N VAL A 70 0.99 -6.87 -8.51
CA VAL A 70 -0.03 -5.85 -8.22
C VAL A 70 0.42 -5.02 -7.02
N ILE A 71 0.31 -3.71 -7.12
CA ILE A 71 0.50 -2.78 -6.01
C ILE A 71 -0.87 -2.22 -5.64
N VAL A 72 -1.37 -2.62 -4.46
CA VAL A 72 -2.63 -2.14 -3.88
C VAL A 72 -2.29 -1.02 -2.89
N ASP A 73 -2.55 0.21 -3.29
CA ASP A 73 -2.28 1.39 -2.48
C ASP A 73 -3.58 1.94 -1.90
N CYS A 74 -3.73 1.81 -0.58
CA CYS A 74 -4.87 2.30 0.21
C CYS A 74 -4.49 3.44 1.18
N ASP A 75 -3.35 4.10 0.96
CA ASP A 75 -3.04 5.37 1.59
C ASP A 75 -4.03 6.45 1.12
N VAL A 76 -4.32 7.45 1.97
CA VAL A 76 -5.27 8.52 1.61
C VAL A 76 -4.78 9.38 0.45
N HIS A 77 -3.47 9.42 0.23
CA HIS A 77 -2.81 10.14 -0.86
C HIS A 77 -2.58 9.21 -2.05
N GLN A 78 -2.67 9.75 -3.27
CA GLN A 78 -2.30 8.96 -4.45
C GLN A 78 -0.79 8.64 -4.43
N GLY A 79 -0.44 7.38 -4.69
CA GLY A 79 0.93 6.94 -4.89
C GLY A 79 1.51 7.39 -6.25
N ASN A 80 1.65 8.72 -6.43
CA ASN A 80 2.06 9.32 -7.70
C ASN A 80 3.45 8.87 -8.18
N GLY A 81 4.41 8.71 -7.27
CA GLY A 81 5.74 8.20 -7.61
C GLY A 81 5.67 6.76 -8.14
N THR A 82 4.91 5.90 -7.46
CA THR A 82 4.69 4.52 -7.89
C THR A 82 4.00 4.45 -9.25
N ALA A 83 2.91 5.20 -9.45
CA ALA A 83 2.19 5.28 -10.72
C ALA A 83 3.11 5.70 -11.87
N ASN A 84 3.92 6.75 -11.65
CA ASN A 84 4.87 7.24 -12.66
C ASN A 84 5.98 6.23 -13.00
N ILE A 85 6.56 5.55 -11.99
CA ILE A 85 7.63 4.56 -12.20
C ILE A 85 7.16 3.41 -13.09
N PHE A 86 5.90 2.98 -12.96
CA PHE A 86 5.36 1.82 -13.67
C PHE A 86 4.43 2.17 -14.84
N LEU A 87 4.26 3.45 -15.20
CA LEU A 87 3.31 3.95 -16.19
C LEU A 87 3.30 3.18 -17.54
N HIS A 88 4.42 2.60 -17.94
CA HIS A 88 4.56 1.89 -19.20
C HIS A 88 5.00 0.42 -19.02
N ASP A 89 4.78 -0.13 -17.85
CA ASP A 89 5.23 -1.47 -17.50
C ASP A 89 4.05 -2.42 -17.29
N SER A 90 3.73 -3.20 -18.29
CA SER A 90 2.64 -4.18 -18.25
C SER A 90 2.88 -5.37 -17.30
N SER A 91 4.05 -5.46 -16.66
CA SER A 91 4.35 -6.49 -15.65
C SER A 91 3.98 -6.06 -14.23
N VAL A 92 3.65 -4.77 -14.02
CA VAL A 92 3.21 -4.23 -12.73
C VAL A 92 1.89 -3.50 -12.91
N PHE A 93 0.87 -3.94 -12.20
CA PHE A 93 -0.42 -3.25 -12.14
C PHE A 93 -0.46 -2.35 -10.92
N THR A 94 -0.61 -1.06 -11.15
CA THR A 94 -0.71 -0.05 -10.09
C THR A 94 -2.18 0.29 -9.81
N PHE A 95 -2.60 0.13 -8.56
CA PHE A 95 -3.91 0.54 -8.08
C PHE A 95 -3.77 1.50 -6.93
N SER A 96 -4.42 2.66 -7.00
CA SER A 96 -4.49 3.65 -5.93
C SER A 96 -5.93 4.04 -5.63
N MET A 97 -6.34 3.89 -4.37
CA MET A 97 -7.64 4.30 -3.87
C MET A 97 -7.46 5.42 -2.85
N HIS A 98 -7.67 6.66 -3.29
CA HIS A 98 -7.22 7.84 -2.58
C HIS A 98 -8.29 8.94 -2.53
N GLN A 99 -8.11 9.90 -1.63
CA GLN A 99 -8.94 11.09 -1.55
C GLN A 99 -8.68 12.01 -2.76
N ARG A 100 -9.74 12.33 -3.52
CA ARG A 100 -9.67 13.14 -4.74
C ARG A 100 -9.04 14.51 -4.51
N ASP A 101 -9.58 15.24 -3.53
CA ASP A 101 -9.22 16.64 -3.28
C ASP A 101 -8.08 16.77 -2.24
N ASN A 102 -7.05 15.92 -2.35
CA ASN A 102 -5.88 15.88 -1.48
C ASN A 102 -4.58 15.77 -2.29
N TYR A 103 -3.43 15.79 -1.60
CA TYR A 103 -2.11 15.62 -2.21
C TYR A 103 -1.99 14.26 -2.96
N PRO A 104 -1.27 14.24 -4.09
CA PRO A 104 -0.72 15.36 -4.84
C PRO A 104 -1.82 16.14 -5.58
N MET A 105 -1.63 17.46 -5.77
CA MET A 105 -2.61 18.29 -6.49
C MET A 105 -2.73 17.90 -7.97
N ILE A 106 -1.63 17.46 -8.57
CA ILE A 106 -1.61 16.88 -9.92
C ILE A 106 -1.41 15.38 -9.74
N LYS A 107 -2.44 14.61 -10.12
CA LYS A 107 -2.43 13.16 -10.05
C LYS A 107 -1.64 12.57 -11.23
N GLU A 108 -0.83 11.55 -10.95
CA GLU A 108 -0.28 10.69 -11.98
C GLU A 108 -1.31 9.62 -12.39
N LYS A 109 -1.05 8.89 -13.45
CA LYS A 109 -1.98 7.86 -13.92
C LYS A 109 -1.53 6.48 -13.48
N SER A 110 -2.32 5.84 -12.62
CA SER A 110 -2.22 4.41 -12.31
C SER A 110 -2.98 3.56 -13.36
N ASP A 111 -2.81 2.25 -13.34
CA ASP A 111 -3.66 1.36 -14.14
C ASP A 111 -5.13 1.43 -13.68
N LEU A 112 -5.33 1.61 -12.36
CA LEU A 112 -6.64 1.86 -11.78
C LEU A 112 -6.52 2.92 -10.66
N ASP A 113 -7.19 4.05 -10.84
CA ASP A 113 -7.35 5.09 -9.82
C ASP A 113 -8.82 5.15 -9.38
N ILE A 114 -9.05 5.11 -8.06
CA ILE A 114 -10.35 5.36 -7.44
C ILE A 114 -10.25 6.62 -6.58
N GLU A 115 -10.84 7.68 -7.10
CA GLU A 115 -10.88 8.99 -6.43
C GLU A 115 -12.09 9.10 -5.50
N LEU A 116 -11.86 9.08 -4.20
CA LEU A 116 -12.90 9.17 -3.19
C LEU A 116 -13.21 10.62 -2.84
N ARG A 117 -14.49 10.94 -2.62
CA ARG A 117 -14.91 12.23 -2.05
C ARG A 117 -14.55 12.30 -0.57
N ASN A 118 -14.47 13.52 -0.04
CA ASN A 118 -14.28 13.74 1.38
C ASN A 118 -15.40 13.08 2.21
N GLY A 119 -15.04 12.55 3.39
CA GLY A 119 -15.97 11.96 4.34
C GLY A 119 -16.54 10.59 3.96
N VAL A 120 -15.97 9.90 2.95
CA VAL A 120 -16.31 8.49 2.67
C VAL A 120 -16.01 7.66 3.92
N GLY A 121 -17.04 6.95 4.43
CA GLY A 121 -16.94 6.10 5.62
C GLY A 121 -16.76 4.62 5.28
N ASP A 122 -16.81 3.80 6.34
CA ASP A 122 -16.40 2.40 6.34
C ASP A 122 -17.06 1.55 5.24
N ASP A 123 -18.38 1.59 5.14
CA ASP A 123 -19.12 0.69 4.25
C ASP A 123 -18.87 1.03 2.78
N GLU A 124 -19.02 2.31 2.42
CA GLU A 124 -18.77 2.78 1.06
C GLU A 124 -17.32 2.51 0.63
N TYR A 125 -16.35 2.72 1.55
CA TYR A 125 -14.95 2.45 1.28
C TYR A 125 -14.72 0.96 1.00
N CYS A 126 -15.18 0.08 1.90
CA CYS A 126 -14.96 -1.37 1.78
C CYS A 126 -15.67 -1.97 0.56
N GLU A 127 -16.88 -1.52 0.23
CA GLU A 127 -17.62 -1.95 -0.97
C GLU A 127 -16.90 -1.52 -2.25
N THR A 128 -16.44 -0.26 -2.31
CA THR A 128 -15.69 0.27 -3.44
C THR A 128 -14.37 -0.48 -3.64
N LEU A 129 -13.64 -0.74 -2.54
CA LEU A 129 -12.40 -1.51 -2.57
C LEU A 129 -12.62 -2.94 -3.07
N SER A 130 -13.66 -3.63 -2.57
CA SER A 130 -13.99 -4.98 -3.03
C SER A 130 -14.25 -5.03 -4.53
N GLY A 131 -15.06 -4.10 -5.06
CA GLY A 131 -15.33 -4.02 -6.49
C GLY A 131 -14.07 -3.72 -7.33
N ALA A 132 -13.16 -2.88 -6.81
CA ALA A 132 -11.88 -2.61 -7.47
C ALA A 132 -10.98 -3.86 -7.53
N LEU A 133 -10.89 -4.62 -6.44
CA LEU A 133 -10.09 -5.84 -6.37
C LEU A 133 -10.66 -6.96 -7.28
N GLU A 134 -11.99 -7.08 -7.38
CA GLU A 134 -12.63 -7.98 -8.35
C GLU A 134 -12.29 -7.60 -9.79
N ARG A 135 -12.32 -6.30 -10.11
CA ARG A 135 -11.91 -5.80 -11.42
C ARG A 135 -10.44 -6.11 -11.71
N ILE A 136 -9.54 -5.90 -10.75
CA ILE A 136 -8.12 -6.24 -10.89
C ILE A 136 -7.96 -7.73 -11.21
N SER A 137 -8.66 -8.63 -10.50
CA SER A 137 -8.60 -10.07 -10.77
C SER A 137 -9.09 -10.45 -12.18
N ALA A 138 -10.04 -9.70 -12.73
CA ALA A 138 -10.53 -9.96 -14.08
C ALA A 138 -9.58 -9.48 -15.19
N GLU A 139 -8.75 -8.46 -14.90
CA GLU A 139 -7.87 -7.81 -15.88
C GLU A 139 -6.40 -8.27 -15.76
N PHE A 140 -5.97 -8.72 -14.56
CA PHE A 140 -4.55 -8.99 -14.30
C PHE A 140 -4.36 -10.14 -13.30
N GLU A 141 -3.72 -11.20 -13.75
CA GLU A 141 -3.34 -12.35 -12.89
C GLU A 141 -1.98 -12.11 -12.27
N ALA A 142 -1.96 -11.84 -10.96
CA ALA A 142 -0.74 -11.47 -10.22
C ALA A 142 -0.03 -12.69 -9.63
N ASP A 143 1.31 -12.69 -9.71
CA ASP A 143 2.16 -13.63 -8.98
C ASP A 143 2.48 -13.12 -7.56
N PHE A 144 2.37 -11.80 -7.32
CA PHE A 144 2.70 -11.16 -6.07
C PHE A 144 1.92 -9.86 -5.84
N VAL A 145 1.60 -9.56 -4.57
CA VAL A 145 0.92 -8.33 -4.17
C VAL A 145 1.77 -7.54 -3.18
N PHE A 146 1.95 -6.25 -3.42
CA PHE A 146 2.33 -5.28 -2.39
C PHE A 146 1.09 -4.55 -1.91
N TYR A 147 0.91 -4.48 -0.60
CA TYR A 147 -0.20 -3.77 0.02
C TYR A 147 0.32 -2.61 0.88
N LEU A 148 0.00 -1.38 0.48
CA LEU A 148 0.28 -0.18 1.27
C LEU A 148 -0.93 0.09 2.17
N ALA A 149 -0.74 -0.19 3.46
CA ALA A 149 -1.77 -0.14 4.49
C ALA A 149 -1.74 1.17 5.28
N GLY A 150 -1.61 2.32 4.58
CA GLY A 150 -1.64 3.65 5.20
C GLY A 150 -2.87 3.82 6.10
N VAL A 151 -2.70 4.41 7.28
CA VAL A 151 -3.81 4.60 8.23
C VAL A 151 -4.37 6.01 8.25
N ASP A 152 -3.98 6.83 7.29
CA ASP A 152 -4.45 8.19 7.08
C ASP A 152 -5.85 8.35 6.42
N PRO A 153 -6.55 7.28 5.92
CA PRO A 153 -7.99 7.34 5.68
C PRO A 153 -8.85 7.46 6.97
N TYR A 154 -8.24 7.36 8.15
CA TYR A 154 -8.90 7.46 9.45
C TYR A 154 -9.55 8.84 9.67
N GLU A 155 -10.77 8.87 10.25
CA GLU A 155 -11.59 10.07 10.44
C GLU A 155 -10.94 11.19 11.28
N HIS A 156 -9.94 10.86 12.10
CA HIS A 156 -9.20 11.82 12.93
C HIS A 156 -7.74 11.97 12.50
N ASP A 157 -7.44 11.69 11.24
CA ASP A 157 -6.13 11.97 10.65
C ASP A 157 -5.99 13.47 10.34
N GLN A 158 -4.77 13.99 10.49
CA GLN A 158 -4.49 15.43 10.28
C GLN A 158 -4.24 15.78 8.81
N LEU A 159 -3.90 14.80 7.98
CA LEU A 159 -3.57 14.98 6.56
C LEU A 159 -4.61 14.32 5.64
N GLY A 160 -5.44 13.44 6.18
CA GLY A 160 -6.56 12.80 5.52
C GLY A 160 -7.89 13.55 5.76
N GLY A 161 -8.86 13.31 4.89
CA GLY A 161 -10.22 13.87 4.99
C GLY A 161 -11.29 12.83 4.66
N LEU A 162 -10.94 11.52 4.76
CA LEU A 162 -11.92 10.43 4.73
C LEU A 162 -12.52 10.20 6.12
N GLY A 163 -13.46 9.31 6.26
CA GLY A 163 -14.24 9.10 7.48
C GLY A 163 -14.20 7.67 8.00
N LEU A 164 -13.07 6.94 7.82
CA LEU A 164 -12.99 5.58 8.32
C LEU A 164 -12.78 5.55 9.83
N SER A 165 -13.53 4.66 10.49
CA SER A 165 -13.30 4.33 11.89
C SER A 165 -12.10 3.37 12.05
N ILE A 166 -11.60 3.18 13.28
CA ILE A 166 -10.57 2.17 13.57
C ILE A 166 -11.03 0.76 13.14
N ASP A 167 -12.31 0.43 13.29
CA ASP A 167 -12.85 -0.86 12.84
C ASP A 167 -12.97 -0.89 11.31
N GLY A 168 -13.35 0.21 10.68
CA GLY A 168 -13.33 0.37 9.22
C GLY A 168 -11.95 0.14 8.63
N MET A 169 -10.89 0.69 9.25
CA MET A 169 -9.52 0.45 8.84
C MET A 169 -9.16 -1.04 8.92
N ARG A 170 -9.57 -1.72 9.99
CA ARG A 170 -9.39 -3.17 10.15
C ARG A 170 -10.16 -3.98 9.10
N ARG A 171 -11.41 -3.59 8.79
CA ARG A 171 -12.24 -4.20 7.74
C ARG A 171 -11.60 -4.05 6.37
N ARG A 172 -11.07 -2.86 6.04
CA ARG A 172 -10.31 -2.60 4.83
C ARG A 172 -9.14 -3.57 4.67
N ASP A 173 -8.30 -3.72 5.69
CA ASP A 173 -7.15 -4.62 5.67
C ASP A 173 -7.60 -6.06 5.41
N ARG A 174 -8.66 -6.50 6.09
CA ARG A 174 -9.23 -7.83 5.89
C ARG A 174 -9.70 -8.05 4.45
N VAL A 175 -10.36 -7.08 3.83
CA VAL A 175 -10.80 -7.16 2.42
C VAL A 175 -9.62 -7.45 1.49
N VAL A 176 -8.52 -6.71 1.61
CA VAL A 176 -7.32 -6.92 0.77
C VAL A 176 -6.68 -8.28 1.04
N LEU A 177 -6.52 -8.65 2.31
CA LEU A 177 -5.84 -9.89 2.69
C LEU A 177 -6.66 -11.14 2.33
N GLU A 178 -7.99 -11.11 2.48
CA GLU A 178 -8.86 -12.18 2.05
C GLU A 178 -8.87 -12.34 0.52
N TRP A 179 -8.80 -11.23 -0.21
CA TRP A 179 -8.64 -11.24 -1.65
C TRP A 179 -7.32 -11.89 -2.07
N CYS A 180 -6.19 -11.54 -1.43
CA CYS A 180 -4.90 -12.19 -1.67
C CYS A 180 -4.96 -13.70 -1.39
N ARG A 181 -5.56 -14.10 -0.26
CA ARG A 181 -5.73 -15.51 0.12
C ARG A 181 -6.59 -16.27 -0.89
N ALA A 182 -7.71 -15.69 -1.33
CA ALA A 182 -8.62 -16.33 -2.28
C ALA A 182 -7.94 -16.59 -3.64
N ASN A 183 -7.07 -15.66 -4.08
CA ASN A 183 -6.27 -15.79 -5.29
C ASN A 183 -4.99 -16.62 -5.09
N LYS A 184 -4.69 -17.04 -3.86
CA LYS A 184 -3.45 -17.75 -3.48
C LYS A 184 -2.19 -16.96 -3.84
N THR A 185 -2.26 -15.65 -3.81
CA THR A 185 -1.18 -14.73 -4.17
C THR A 185 -0.48 -14.25 -2.90
N PRO A 186 0.85 -14.43 -2.76
CA PRO A 186 1.60 -13.92 -1.62
C PRO A 186 1.54 -12.39 -1.54
N VAL A 187 1.53 -11.86 -0.31
CA VAL A 187 1.38 -10.43 -0.05
C VAL A 187 2.44 -9.89 0.91
N ALA A 188 3.10 -8.81 0.51
CA ALA A 188 3.94 -8.00 1.40
C ALA A 188 3.21 -6.71 1.78
N VAL A 189 3.06 -6.50 3.08
CA VAL A 189 2.40 -5.32 3.65
C VAL A 189 3.45 -4.29 4.10
N VAL A 190 3.20 -3.01 3.81
CA VAL A 190 3.96 -1.86 4.32
C VAL A 190 3.02 -0.86 4.97
N LEU A 191 3.51 -0.12 5.98
CA LEU A 191 2.64 0.70 6.82
C LEU A 191 2.17 2.00 6.15
N ALA A 192 2.96 2.61 5.27
CA ALA A 192 2.70 3.88 4.60
C ALA A 192 2.34 5.04 5.57
N GLY A 193 1.40 5.94 5.22
CA GLY A 193 1.03 7.11 6.01
C GLY A 193 0.18 6.81 7.24
N GLY A 194 0.08 7.82 8.12
CA GLY A 194 -0.75 7.78 9.32
C GLY A 194 -0.38 8.89 10.30
N TYR A 195 -1.26 9.87 10.45
CA TYR A 195 -1.00 11.13 11.16
C TYR A 195 -2.15 11.48 12.10
N ALA A 196 -2.74 10.49 12.78
CA ALA A 196 -3.85 10.70 13.68
C ALA A 196 -3.51 11.73 14.77
N VAL A 197 -4.51 12.56 15.15
CA VAL A 197 -4.36 13.52 16.25
C VAL A 197 -3.90 12.83 17.53
N ASN A 198 -4.47 11.66 17.82
CA ASN A 198 -4.00 10.78 18.88
C ASN A 198 -3.05 9.71 18.29
N THR A 199 -1.77 9.78 18.58
CA THR A 199 -0.75 8.84 18.08
C THR A 199 -1.05 7.38 18.46
N ASP A 200 -1.70 7.14 19.62
CA ASP A 200 -2.06 5.78 20.03
C ASP A 200 -3.05 5.13 19.05
N ASP A 201 -3.92 5.90 18.41
CA ASP A 201 -4.84 5.39 17.39
C ASP A 201 -4.07 4.92 16.14
N THR A 202 -3.05 5.68 15.69
CA THR A 202 -2.15 5.27 14.61
C THR A 202 -1.46 3.94 14.94
N VAL A 203 -0.90 3.82 16.14
CA VAL A 203 -0.23 2.59 16.58
C VAL A 203 -1.22 1.43 16.66
N GLN A 204 -2.43 1.66 17.19
CA GLN A 204 -3.46 0.62 17.28
C GLN A 204 -3.87 0.12 15.90
N MET A 205 -4.09 1.02 14.93
CA MET A 205 -4.48 0.64 13.57
C MET A 205 -3.40 -0.19 12.89
N HIS A 206 -2.12 0.20 12.98
CA HIS A 206 -1.02 -0.61 12.44
C HIS A 206 -0.88 -1.97 13.17
N CYS A 207 -1.11 -2.03 14.47
CA CYS A 207 -1.18 -3.30 15.19
C CYS A 207 -2.35 -4.18 14.70
N ASN A 208 -3.49 -3.56 14.34
CA ASN A 208 -4.62 -4.29 13.77
C ASN A 208 -4.28 -4.84 12.37
N THR A 209 -3.59 -4.07 11.53
CA THR A 209 -3.10 -4.55 10.22
C THR A 209 -2.25 -5.81 10.37
N TYR A 210 -1.30 -5.82 11.33
CA TYR A 210 -0.51 -7.01 11.63
C TYR A 210 -1.39 -8.19 12.07
N ARG A 211 -2.35 -7.96 12.98
CA ARG A 211 -3.26 -9.02 13.46
C ARG A 211 -4.14 -9.59 12.36
N GLU A 212 -4.62 -8.75 11.44
CA GLU A 212 -5.39 -9.21 10.28
C GLU A 212 -4.51 -10.06 9.35
N LEU A 213 -3.26 -9.65 9.08
CA LEU A 213 -2.33 -10.45 8.29
C LEU A 213 -2.10 -11.83 8.93
N GLU A 214 -1.81 -11.89 10.23
CA GLU A 214 -1.62 -13.14 10.98
C GLU A 214 -2.91 -14.01 10.96
N SER A 215 -4.06 -13.39 11.15
CA SER A 215 -5.35 -14.10 11.17
C SER A 215 -5.75 -14.67 9.81
N VAL A 216 -5.48 -13.96 8.73
CA VAL A 216 -5.95 -14.33 7.38
C VAL A 216 -4.94 -15.20 6.65
N ILE A 217 -3.66 -14.86 6.71
CA ILE A 217 -2.59 -15.50 5.93
C ILE A 217 -1.79 -16.50 6.78
N GLY A 218 -1.58 -16.24 8.06
CA GLY A 218 -0.74 -17.05 8.96
C GLY A 218 -1.31 -18.42 9.37
N ARG A 219 -2.33 -18.92 8.66
CA ARG A 219 -3.02 -20.21 8.95
C ARG A 219 -2.57 -21.33 8.04
#